data_b89d3c139890e4ecc0eebd27109c15be
#
_entry.id   b89d3c139890e4ecc0eebd27109c15be
#
_cell.length_a   1.000
_cell.length_b   1.000
_cell.length_c   1.000
_cell.angle_alpha   90.00
_cell.angle_beta   90.00
_cell.angle_gamma   90.00
#
_symmetry.space_group_name_H-M   'P 1'
#
loop_
_entity.id
_entity.type
_entity.pdbx_description
1 polymer ?
#
loop_
_entity_poly.entity_id
_entity_poly.type
_entity_poly.pdbx_seq_one_letter_code
_entity_poly.pdbx_strand_id
1 'polypeptide(L)'
;MKLEELKNKKILIVGAGIEGEASLKFLKKHLPDSVIDIVDKKDGENYLDNQKDYDIAIKSPGVRPELITIPYTTATNIFMSNAKGKVIGITGTKGKSTTTTLIYRMLKAQGLDVYLGGNIGQSPL
;
A
#
# COMPACT_ATOMS: atom_id res chain seq x y z
N MET A 1 -3.08 -10.34 1.61
CA MET A 1 -4.11 -10.09 2.66
C MET A 1 -5.34 -9.49 2.02
N LYS A 2 -6.47 -10.13 2.19
CA LYS A 2 -7.75 -9.64 1.65
C LYS A 2 -8.33 -8.55 2.55
N LEU A 3 -9.12 -7.65 1.96
CA LEU A 3 -9.80 -6.58 2.71
C LEU A 3 -10.74 -7.13 3.80
N GLU A 4 -11.34 -8.27 3.56
CA GLU A 4 -12.22 -8.93 4.54
C GLU A 4 -11.50 -9.32 5.83
N GLU A 5 -10.21 -9.65 5.75
CA GLU A 5 -9.37 -9.97 6.91
C GLU A 5 -9.03 -8.75 7.77
N LEU A 6 -9.23 -7.56 7.23
CA LEU A 6 -8.98 -6.27 7.91
C LEU A 6 -10.23 -5.67 8.56
N LYS A 7 -11.41 -6.23 8.29
CA LYS A 7 -12.67 -5.73 8.88
C LYS A 7 -12.63 -5.80 10.40
N ASN A 8 -13.16 -4.77 11.04
CA ASN A 8 -13.27 -4.64 12.51
C ASN A 8 -11.93 -4.70 13.26
N LYS A 9 -10.81 -4.50 12.56
CA LYS A 9 -9.49 -4.43 13.17
C LYS A 9 -9.07 -3.00 13.45
N LYS A 10 -8.22 -2.84 14.44
CA LYS A 10 -7.45 -1.63 14.66
C LYS A 10 -6.19 -1.67 13.80
N ILE A 11 -6.10 -0.77 12.83
CA ILE A 11 -5.07 -0.76 11.80
C ILE A 11 -4.16 0.45 12.01
N LEU A 12 -2.86 0.21 12.08
CA LEU A 12 -1.85 1.26 12.14
C LEU A 12 -1.11 1.36 10.80
N ILE A 13 -1.24 2.49 10.11
CA ILE A 13 -0.42 2.77 8.93
C ILE A 13 0.87 3.41 9.39
N VAL A 14 2.01 2.83 9.01
CA VAL A 14 3.33 3.30 9.40
C VAL A 14 4.05 3.88 8.19
N GLY A 15 4.26 5.19 8.22
CA GLY A 15 4.80 6.02 7.15
C GLY A 15 3.69 6.83 6.45
N ALA A 16 3.72 8.16 6.63
CA ALA A 16 2.75 9.12 6.06
C ALA A 16 3.21 9.72 4.73
N GLY A 17 3.94 8.97 3.93
CA GLY A 17 4.25 9.34 2.56
C GLY A 17 3.06 9.10 1.61
N ILE A 18 3.27 9.31 0.32
CA ILE A 18 2.23 9.19 -0.73
C ILE A 18 1.47 7.86 -0.62
N GLU A 19 2.17 6.74 -0.41
CA GLU A 19 1.56 5.42 -0.29
C GLU A 19 0.77 5.25 1.01
N GLY A 20 1.26 5.79 2.13
CA GLY A 20 0.57 5.75 3.42
C GLY A 20 -0.73 6.54 3.40
N GLU A 21 -0.70 7.76 2.88
CA GLU A 21 -1.88 8.61 2.72
C GLU A 21 -2.92 7.99 1.76
N ALA A 22 -2.48 7.43 0.64
CA ALA A 22 -3.35 6.71 -0.28
C ALA A 22 -4.00 5.49 0.37
N SER A 23 -3.22 4.72 1.14
CA SER A 23 -3.71 3.57 1.91
C SER A 23 -4.75 3.99 2.95
N LEU A 24 -4.51 5.09 3.68
CA LEU A 24 -5.45 5.63 4.65
C LEU A 24 -6.80 5.97 3.98
N LYS A 25 -6.75 6.70 2.88
CA LYS A 25 -7.94 7.10 2.13
C LYS A 25 -8.70 5.89 1.59
N PHE A 26 -8.00 4.94 1.02
CA PHE A 26 -8.58 3.70 0.48
C PHE A 26 -9.26 2.88 1.58
N LEU A 27 -8.57 2.64 2.68
CA LEU A 27 -9.09 1.81 3.76
C LEU A 27 -10.26 2.45 4.49
N LYS A 28 -10.23 3.75 4.75
CA LYS A 28 -11.37 4.48 5.33
C LYS A 28 -12.62 4.39 4.46
N LYS A 29 -12.46 4.39 3.15
CA LYS A 29 -13.57 4.22 2.21
C LYS A 29 -14.16 2.82 2.23
N HIS A 30 -13.33 1.78 2.36
CA HIS A 30 -13.74 0.38 2.22
C HIS A 30 -13.98 -0.33 3.56
N LEU A 31 -13.46 0.22 4.65
CA LEU A 31 -13.58 -0.32 6.00
C LEU A 31 -14.04 0.79 6.98
N PRO A 32 -15.25 1.34 6.80
CA PRO A 32 -15.71 2.49 7.58
C PRO A 32 -15.82 2.21 9.08
N ASP A 33 -16.02 0.95 9.47
CA ASP A 33 -16.16 0.52 10.87
C ASP A 33 -14.84 0.15 11.55
N SER A 34 -13.72 0.22 10.82
CA SER A 34 -12.39 -0.09 11.36
C SER A 34 -11.73 1.18 11.91
N VAL A 35 -11.00 1.03 13.01
CA VAL A 35 -10.14 2.11 13.53
C VAL A 35 -8.85 2.12 12.72
N ILE A 36 -8.56 3.24 12.07
CA ILE A 36 -7.40 3.37 11.17
C ILE A 36 -6.66 4.66 11.51
N ASP A 37 -5.46 4.51 12.01
CA ASP A 37 -4.56 5.62 12.33
C ASP A 37 -3.30 5.55 11.47
N ILE A 38 -2.63 6.69 11.32
CA ILE A 38 -1.39 6.82 10.58
C ILE A 38 -0.35 7.52 11.42
N VAL A 39 0.87 6.99 11.42
CA VAL A 39 2.02 7.55 12.14
C VAL A 39 3.23 7.63 11.22
N ASP A 40 4.11 8.60 11.50
CA ASP A 40 5.33 8.79 10.73
C ASP A 40 6.50 9.16 11.67
N LYS A 41 7.72 8.89 11.23
CA LYS A 41 8.93 9.30 11.94
C LYS A 41 8.96 10.80 12.29
N LYS A 42 8.27 11.63 11.51
CA LYS A 42 8.13 13.07 11.76
C LYS A 42 7.35 13.39 13.04
N ASP A 43 6.56 12.45 13.54
CA ASP A 43 5.76 12.61 14.76
C ASP A 43 6.62 12.48 16.04
N GLY A 44 7.91 12.17 15.89
CA GLY A 44 8.88 12.08 16.99
C GLY A 44 9.49 10.68 17.10
N GLU A 45 10.45 10.53 18.03
CA GLU A 45 11.16 9.27 18.24
C GLU A 45 10.25 8.12 18.71
N ASN A 46 9.19 8.46 19.40
CA ASN A 46 8.25 7.52 20.06
C ASN A 46 7.01 7.20 19.18
N TYR A 47 7.04 7.48 17.89
CA TYR A 47 5.88 7.33 17.00
C TYR A 47 5.33 5.89 16.88
N LEU A 48 6.10 4.90 17.33
CA LEU A 48 5.71 3.47 17.33
C LEU A 48 5.41 2.90 18.72
N ASP A 49 5.49 3.68 19.79
CA ASP A 49 5.34 3.15 21.16
C ASP A 49 3.98 2.48 21.39
N ASN A 50 2.92 3.02 20.77
CA ASN A 50 1.56 2.53 20.92
C ASN A 50 1.18 1.46 19.88
N GLN A 51 2.13 0.94 19.10
CA GLN A 51 1.80 -0.04 18.04
C GLN A 51 1.10 -1.30 18.58
N LYS A 52 1.34 -1.67 19.84
CA LYS A 52 0.71 -2.84 20.48
C LYS A 52 -0.80 -2.69 20.72
N ASP A 53 -1.33 -1.47 20.61
CA ASP A 53 -2.77 -1.20 20.75
C ASP A 53 -3.53 -1.52 19.44
N TYR A 54 -2.82 -1.91 18.40
CA TYR A 54 -3.34 -2.25 17.08
C TYR A 54 -3.19 -3.74 16.77
N ASP A 55 -4.12 -4.24 15.96
CA ASP A 55 -4.12 -5.64 15.55
C ASP A 55 -3.15 -5.92 14.41
N ILE A 56 -2.90 -4.92 13.57
CA ILE A 56 -2.05 -5.06 12.39
C ILE A 56 -1.49 -3.70 11.94
N ALA A 57 -0.26 -3.72 11.44
CA ALA A 57 0.35 -2.57 10.77
C ALA A 57 0.31 -2.70 9.24
N ILE A 58 0.16 -1.57 8.56
CA ILE A 58 0.42 -1.44 7.13
C ILE A 58 1.68 -0.62 6.96
N LYS A 59 2.74 -1.30 6.59
CA LYS A 59 4.08 -0.74 6.53
C LYS A 59 4.37 -0.12 5.16
N SER A 60 4.75 1.14 5.12
CA SER A 60 5.29 1.78 3.91
C SER A 60 6.68 1.25 3.55
N PRO A 61 7.09 1.27 2.27
CA PRO A 61 8.38 0.71 1.81
C PRO A 61 9.61 1.26 2.55
N GLY A 62 9.62 2.55 2.89
CA GLY A 62 10.72 3.21 3.58
C GLY A 62 10.88 2.86 5.07
N VAL A 63 9.91 2.18 5.65
CA VAL A 63 9.96 1.76 7.06
C VAL A 63 10.66 0.41 7.19
N ARG A 64 11.66 0.31 8.05
CA ARG A 64 12.38 -0.93 8.30
C ARG A 64 11.48 -1.95 9.02
N PRO A 65 11.40 -3.21 8.55
CA PRO A 65 10.54 -4.24 9.14
C PRO A 65 10.81 -4.50 10.62
N GLU A 66 12.08 -4.37 11.05
CA GLU A 66 12.51 -4.65 12.42
C GLU A 66 11.90 -3.70 13.45
N LEU A 67 11.38 -2.55 13.01
CA LEU A 67 10.72 -1.57 13.87
C LEU A 67 9.27 -1.96 14.20
N ILE A 68 8.68 -2.90 13.44
CA ILE A 68 7.29 -3.30 13.61
C ILE A 68 7.25 -4.57 14.45
N THR A 69 6.63 -4.49 15.61
CA THR A 69 6.56 -5.60 16.59
C THR A 69 5.23 -6.35 16.58
N ILE A 70 4.25 -5.86 15.81
CA ILE A 70 2.95 -6.50 15.59
C ILE A 70 2.88 -7.11 14.19
N PRO A 71 1.91 -7.98 13.88
CA PRO A 71 1.71 -8.46 12.52
C PRO A 71 1.60 -7.29 11.53
N TYR A 72 2.21 -7.42 10.36
CA TYR A 72 2.14 -6.36 9.36
C TYR A 72 1.92 -6.88 7.94
N THR A 73 1.45 -5.99 7.10
CA THR A 73 1.31 -6.15 5.66
C THR A 73 1.77 -4.88 4.93
N THR A 74 1.65 -4.84 3.62
CA THR A 74 1.97 -3.68 2.79
C THR A 74 0.79 -3.33 1.88
N ALA A 75 0.72 -2.09 1.41
CA ALA A 75 -0.26 -1.66 0.42
C ALA A 75 -0.22 -2.55 -0.84
N THR A 76 0.97 -2.86 -1.33
CA THR A 76 1.17 -3.76 -2.48
C THR A 76 0.57 -5.14 -2.23
N ASN A 77 0.78 -5.73 -1.04
CA ASN A 77 0.22 -7.04 -0.71
C ASN A 77 -1.32 -7.01 -0.66
N ILE A 78 -1.91 -5.96 -0.08
CA ILE A 78 -3.35 -5.77 -0.08
C ILE A 78 -3.87 -5.65 -1.51
N PHE A 79 -3.25 -4.81 -2.34
CA PHE A 79 -3.61 -4.65 -3.75
C PHE A 79 -3.57 -5.98 -4.50
N MET A 80 -2.45 -6.71 -4.44
CA MET A 80 -2.27 -7.99 -5.14
C MET A 80 -3.30 -9.04 -4.72
N SER A 81 -3.69 -9.05 -3.45
CA SER A 81 -4.67 -10.01 -2.92
C SER A 81 -6.12 -9.68 -3.32
N ASN A 82 -6.40 -8.43 -3.71
CA ASN A 82 -7.75 -7.94 -4.02
C ASN A 82 -7.94 -7.54 -5.49
N ALA A 83 -6.88 -7.47 -6.29
CA ALA A 83 -6.96 -7.15 -7.70
C ALA A 83 -7.77 -8.20 -8.47
N LYS A 84 -8.78 -7.74 -9.22
CA LYS A 84 -9.67 -8.60 -10.02
C LYS A 84 -9.13 -8.84 -11.43
N GLY A 85 -8.27 -7.95 -11.93
CA GLY A 85 -7.67 -8.02 -13.27
C GLY A 85 -6.33 -8.74 -13.27
N LYS A 86 -5.76 -8.91 -14.46
CA LYS A 86 -4.38 -9.38 -14.63
C LYS A 86 -3.42 -8.30 -14.15
N VAL A 87 -2.45 -8.70 -13.34
CA VAL A 87 -1.39 -7.82 -12.86
C VAL A 87 -0.08 -8.21 -13.53
N ILE A 88 0.59 -7.21 -14.11
CA ILE A 88 1.93 -7.36 -14.71
C ILE A 88 2.91 -6.62 -13.80
N GLY A 89 3.73 -7.36 -13.08
CA GLY A 89 4.78 -6.80 -12.23
C GLY A 89 6.09 -6.63 -13.00
N ILE A 90 6.70 -5.44 -12.91
CA ILE A 90 7.97 -5.14 -13.55
C ILE A 90 8.95 -4.69 -12.47
N THR A 91 10.05 -5.42 -12.37
CA THR A 91 11.13 -5.14 -11.42
C THR A 91 12.47 -5.06 -12.12
N GLY A 92 13.48 -4.55 -11.46
CA GLY A 92 14.84 -4.43 -11.98
C GLY A 92 15.57 -3.23 -11.40
N THR A 93 16.86 -3.15 -11.64
CA THR A 93 17.72 -2.06 -11.16
C THR A 93 17.55 -0.79 -12.00
N LYS A 94 17.45 -0.95 -13.33
CA LYS A 94 17.30 0.15 -14.30
C LYS A 94 16.20 -0.21 -15.31
N GLY A 95 15.61 0.79 -15.93
CA GLY A 95 14.67 0.63 -17.03
C GLY A 95 13.24 0.20 -16.64
N LYS A 96 12.94 0.01 -15.35
CA LYS A 96 11.59 -0.37 -14.89
C LYS A 96 10.51 0.59 -15.39
N SER A 97 10.69 1.88 -15.15
CA SER A 97 9.70 2.90 -15.52
C SER A 97 9.51 2.99 -17.03
N THR A 98 10.60 2.92 -17.81
CA THR A 98 10.54 2.91 -19.27
C THR A 98 9.79 1.70 -19.81
N THR A 99 10.11 0.50 -19.33
CA THR A 99 9.46 -0.74 -19.74
C THR A 99 7.99 -0.75 -19.35
N THR A 100 7.66 -0.31 -18.13
CA THR A 100 6.28 -0.24 -17.63
C THR A 100 5.44 0.73 -18.46
N THR A 101 5.97 1.90 -18.76
CA THR A 101 5.29 2.91 -19.59
C THR A 101 5.06 2.40 -21.00
N LEU A 102 6.03 1.70 -21.58
CA LEU A 102 5.93 1.13 -22.92
C LEU A 102 4.82 0.08 -23.00
N ILE A 103 4.81 -0.87 -22.07
CA ILE A 103 3.77 -1.91 -21.99
C ILE A 103 2.39 -1.26 -21.79
N TYR A 104 2.27 -0.30 -20.88
CA TYR A 104 1.02 0.44 -20.67
C TYR A 104 0.50 1.06 -21.97
N ARG A 105 1.36 1.78 -22.71
CA ARG A 105 0.99 2.41 -23.98
C ARG A 105 0.57 1.40 -25.05
N MET A 106 1.29 0.28 -25.15
CA MET A 106 0.96 -0.78 -26.12
C MET A 106 -0.42 -1.40 -25.82
N LEU A 107 -0.71 -1.68 -24.56
CA LEU A 107 -2.00 -2.27 -24.16
C LEU A 107 -3.16 -1.27 -24.33
N LYS A 108 -2.93 0.01 -23.98
CA LYS A 108 -3.90 1.09 -24.23
C LYS A 108 -4.20 1.29 -25.72
N ALA A 109 -3.19 1.22 -26.56
CA ALA A 109 -3.35 1.34 -28.02
C ALA A 109 -4.22 0.23 -28.63
N GLN A 110 -4.30 -0.94 -27.96
CA GLN A 110 -5.20 -2.03 -28.32
C GLN A 110 -6.61 -1.89 -27.75
N GLY A 111 -6.94 -0.79 -27.12
CA GLY A 111 -8.27 -0.56 -26.52
C GLY A 111 -8.53 -1.28 -25.21
N LEU A 112 -7.48 -1.83 -24.56
CA LEU A 112 -7.62 -2.49 -23.27
C LEU A 112 -7.78 -1.48 -22.14
N ASP A 113 -8.59 -1.82 -21.15
CA ASP A 113 -8.70 -1.04 -19.91
C ASP A 113 -7.52 -1.37 -19.00
N VAL A 114 -6.56 -0.46 -18.94
CA VAL A 114 -5.26 -0.66 -18.28
C VAL A 114 -4.97 0.49 -17.31
N TYR A 115 -4.50 0.14 -16.15
CA TYR A 115 -4.05 1.06 -15.11
C TYR A 115 -2.56 0.92 -14.88
N LEU A 116 -1.91 2.04 -14.58
CA LEU A 116 -0.50 2.13 -14.27
C LEU A 116 -0.35 2.52 -12.80
N GLY A 117 0.39 1.73 -12.03
CA GLY A 117 0.59 1.98 -10.60
C GLY A 117 2.00 1.62 -10.13
N GLY A 118 2.36 2.09 -8.95
CA GLY A 118 3.66 1.88 -8.33
C GLY A 118 4.47 3.18 -8.24
N ASN A 119 5.80 3.12 -8.47
CA ASN A 119 6.67 4.31 -8.43
C ASN A 119 6.35 5.34 -9.51
N ILE A 120 5.64 4.96 -10.55
CA ILE A 120 5.09 5.83 -11.58
C ILE A 120 3.58 5.63 -11.68
N GLY A 121 2.86 6.68 -12.00
CA GLY A 121 1.40 6.65 -12.03
C GLY A 121 0.82 6.94 -10.65
N GLN A 122 -0.08 6.09 -10.19
CA GLN A 122 -0.78 6.24 -8.91
C GLN A 122 -0.33 5.16 -7.91
N SER A 123 -0.59 5.41 -6.61
CA SER A 123 -0.44 4.36 -5.61
C SER A 123 -1.32 3.14 -5.98
N PRO A 124 -0.89 1.91 -5.64
CA PRO A 124 -1.70 0.72 -5.86
C PRO A 124 -3.05 0.72 -5.14
N LEU A 125 -3.15 1.42 -4.03
CA LEU A 125 -4.38 1.61 -3.24
C LEU A 125 -4.92 3.02 -3.35
#